data_d7a2c1fe9897188b46ee8b7927c6950a
#
_entry.id   d7a2c1fe9897188b46ee8b7927c6950a
#
_cell.length_a   1.000
_cell.length_b   1.000
_cell.length_c   1.000
_cell.angle_alpha   90.00
_cell.angle_beta   90.00
_cell.angle_gamma   90.00
#
_symmetry.space_group_name_H-M   'P 1'
#
loop_
_entity.id
_entity.type
_entity.pdbx_description
1 polymer ?
#
loop_
_entity_poly.entity_id
_entity_poly.type
_entity_poly.pdbx_seq_one_letter_code
_entity_poly.pdbx_strand_id
1 'polypeptide(L)'
;DESAWARGQAWALYGYTTCYRYTKDKKYLDQAQKVYNFIFTNKNLPEDLVPYWDYDAPNIPNEPRDASAAACTASALYELDGYLPGNHYKETADKIMESLGSPAYRAKVGTNGNFILMHSVGSIPHGQEIDVPLNYADYYFLEGLMRKRDLEKK
;
A
#
# COMPACT_ATOMS: atom_id res chain seq x y z
N ASP A 1 -11.03 15.41 12.14
CA ASP A 1 -9.65 15.03 12.48
C ASP A 1 -9.55 13.66 13.19
N GLU A 2 -10.58 12.81 13.05
CA GLU A 2 -10.65 11.47 13.64
C GLU A 2 -10.68 10.41 12.52
N SER A 3 -9.82 10.58 11.52
CA SER A 3 -9.76 9.71 10.34
C SER A 3 -8.31 9.62 9.84
N ALA A 4 -7.88 8.43 9.52
CA ALA A 4 -6.58 8.14 8.95
C ALA A 4 -6.74 7.31 7.67
N TRP A 5 -7.17 7.97 6.61
CA TRP A 5 -7.41 7.37 5.30
C TRP A 5 -6.20 6.56 4.81
N ALA A 6 -6.39 5.26 4.60
CA ALA A 6 -5.30 4.32 4.36
C ALA A 6 -4.50 4.64 3.09
N ARG A 7 -5.17 4.97 1.97
CA ARG A 7 -4.46 5.36 0.75
C ARG A 7 -3.75 6.69 0.88
N GLY A 8 -4.28 7.62 1.70
CA GLY A 8 -3.58 8.86 2.05
C GLY A 8 -2.27 8.60 2.76
N GLN A 9 -2.23 7.65 3.71
CA GLN A 9 -1.02 7.23 4.38
C GLN A 9 -0.05 6.53 3.41
N ALA A 10 -0.55 5.67 2.54
CA ALA A 10 0.26 5.03 1.50
C ALA A 10 0.89 6.07 0.55
N TRP A 11 0.13 7.06 0.11
CA TRP A 11 0.64 8.16 -0.71
C TRP A 11 1.65 9.04 0.02
N ALA A 12 1.48 9.26 1.33
CA ALA A 12 2.47 9.97 2.12
C ALA A 12 3.80 9.21 2.17
N LEU A 13 3.76 7.89 2.44
CA LEU A 13 4.95 7.04 2.42
C LEU A 13 5.65 7.07 1.05
N TYR A 14 4.89 6.86 -0.02
CA TYR A 14 5.38 6.89 -1.40
C TYR A 14 5.93 8.27 -1.77
N GLY A 15 5.18 9.33 -1.46
CA GLY A 15 5.54 10.70 -1.79
C GLY A 15 6.82 11.18 -1.08
N TYR A 16 6.96 10.92 0.22
CA TYR A 16 8.17 11.28 0.94
C TYR A 16 9.39 10.48 0.48
N THR A 17 9.23 9.20 0.17
CA THR A 17 10.30 8.39 -0.44
C THR A 17 10.71 8.97 -1.81
N THR A 18 9.75 9.34 -2.63
CA THR A 18 9.98 10.01 -3.92
C THR A 18 10.66 11.36 -3.76
N CYS A 19 10.23 12.18 -2.80
CA CYS A 19 10.90 13.46 -2.51
C CYS A 19 12.36 13.27 -2.14
N TYR A 20 12.68 12.24 -1.33
CA TYR A 20 14.07 11.92 -1.05
C TYR A 20 14.84 11.49 -2.30
N ARG A 21 14.25 10.71 -3.19
CA ARG A 21 14.89 10.29 -4.45
C ARG A 21 15.47 11.47 -5.21
N TYR A 22 14.71 12.57 -5.30
CA TYR A 22 15.08 13.75 -6.09
C TYR A 22 15.88 14.79 -5.31
N THR A 23 15.63 14.98 -4.02
CA THR A 23 16.24 16.06 -3.24
C THR A 23 17.47 15.62 -2.43
N LYS A 24 17.55 14.34 -2.07
CA LYS A 24 18.52 13.77 -1.12
C LYS A 24 18.46 14.40 0.28
N ASP A 25 17.41 15.14 0.60
CA ASP A 25 17.20 15.74 1.91
C ASP A 25 16.62 14.70 2.88
N LYS A 26 17.41 14.34 3.91
CA LYS A 26 17.08 13.30 4.90
C LYS A 26 15.77 13.52 5.63
N LYS A 27 15.28 14.77 5.74
CA LYS A 27 13.98 15.05 6.38
C LYS A 27 12.83 14.25 5.76
N TYR A 28 12.91 13.95 4.46
CA TYR A 28 11.90 13.15 3.77
C TYR A 28 11.98 11.66 4.14
N LEU A 29 13.20 11.12 4.35
CA LEU A 29 13.32 9.76 4.89
C LEU A 29 12.78 9.67 6.32
N ASP A 30 13.12 10.65 7.16
CA ASP A 30 12.64 10.70 8.55
C ASP A 30 11.10 10.74 8.58
N GLN A 31 10.49 11.48 7.65
CA GLN A 31 9.03 11.53 7.56
C GLN A 31 8.44 10.24 6.99
N ALA A 32 9.06 9.63 6.00
CA ALA A 32 8.64 8.32 5.47
C ALA A 32 8.67 7.24 6.58
N GLN A 33 9.71 7.23 7.42
CA GLN A 33 9.80 6.31 8.57
C GLN A 33 8.69 6.54 9.59
N LYS A 34 8.31 7.79 9.86
CA LYS A 34 7.18 8.10 10.77
C LYS A 34 5.86 7.56 10.20
N VAL A 35 5.63 7.73 8.90
CA VAL A 35 4.43 7.18 8.24
C VAL A 35 4.44 5.65 8.27
N TYR A 36 5.58 5.02 7.97
CA TYR A 36 5.76 3.58 8.11
C TYR A 36 5.40 3.11 9.51
N ASN A 37 5.97 3.73 10.54
CA ASN A 37 5.70 3.36 11.93
C ASN A 37 4.21 3.49 12.26
N PHE A 38 3.56 4.59 11.84
CA PHE A 38 2.12 4.76 12.03
C PHE A 38 1.31 3.61 11.42
N ILE A 39 1.60 3.25 10.16
CA ILE A 39 0.89 2.17 9.46
C ILE A 39 1.08 0.83 10.18
N PHE A 40 2.32 0.44 10.45
CA PHE A 40 2.65 -0.92 10.89
C PHE A 40 2.60 -1.14 12.40
N THR A 41 2.38 -0.08 13.19
CA THR A 41 2.05 -0.19 14.62
C THR A 41 0.56 0.05 14.89
N ASN A 42 -0.22 0.35 13.85
CA ASN A 42 -1.66 0.59 14.01
C ASN A 42 -2.38 -0.73 14.36
N LYS A 43 -3.11 -0.71 15.48
CA LYS A 43 -3.85 -1.88 16.00
C LYS A 43 -4.95 -2.40 15.05
N ASN A 44 -5.40 -1.57 14.13
CA ASN A 44 -6.45 -1.88 13.17
C ASN A 44 -5.90 -2.37 11.82
N LEU A 45 -4.58 -2.45 11.65
CA LEU A 45 -4.00 -3.07 10.45
C LEU A 45 -4.21 -4.59 10.52
N PRO A 46 -4.90 -5.20 9.53
CA PRO A 46 -5.10 -6.64 9.51
C PRO A 46 -3.80 -7.45 9.33
N GLU A 47 -3.84 -8.73 9.73
CA GLU A 47 -2.68 -9.63 9.67
C GLU A 47 -2.12 -9.84 8.25
N ASP A 48 -2.98 -9.76 7.23
CA ASP A 48 -2.60 -9.84 5.82
C ASP A 48 -1.99 -8.55 5.25
N LEU A 49 -1.88 -7.51 6.08
CA LEU A 49 -1.31 -6.19 5.77
C LEU A 49 -2.03 -5.43 4.64
N VAL A 50 -3.23 -5.84 4.27
CA VAL A 50 -4.11 -5.05 3.39
C VAL A 50 -5.05 -4.25 4.28
N PRO A 51 -4.95 -2.91 4.34
CA PRO A 51 -5.71 -2.11 5.30
C PRO A 51 -7.20 -2.04 4.95
N TYR A 52 -8.01 -1.68 5.92
CA TYR A 52 -9.33 -1.11 5.66
C TYR A 52 -9.17 0.24 4.98
N TRP A 53 -10.24 0.77 4.38
CA TRP A 53 -10.21 2.06 3.69
C TRP A 53 -9.71 3.23 4.56
N ASP A 54 -9.90 3.12 5.87
CA ASP A 54 -9.43 4.05 6.89
C ASP A 54 -9.03 3.27 8.14
N TYR A 55 -7.95 3.67 8.81
CA TYR A 55 -7.46 2.99 10.03
C TYR A 55 -8.37 3.23 11.23
N ASP A 56 -9.19 4.29 11.20
CA ASP A 56 -10.15 4.65 12.25
C ASP A 56 -11.59 4.48 11.78
N ALA A 57 -11.82 3.65 10.74
CA ALA A 57 -13.15 3.36 10.23
C ALA A 57 -14.07 2.80 11.33
N PRO A 58 -15.35 3.25 11.39
CA PRO A 58 -16.18 3.05 12.58
C PRO A 58 -16.65 1.60 12.79
N ASN A 59 -16.69 0.78 11.74
CA ASN A 59 -17.24 -0.57 11.82
C ASN A 59 -16.19 -1.68 11.64
N ILE A 60 -14.91 -1.42 11.88
CA ILE A 60 -13.89 -2.45 11.86
C ILE A 60 -14.30 -3.59 12.83
N PRO A 61 -14.27 -4.87 12.40
CA PRO A 61 -13.63 -5.42 11.19
C PRO A 61 -14.54 -5.52 9.95
N ASN A 62 -15.73 -4.96 9.95
CA ASN A 62 -16.74 -5.08 8.87
C ASN A 62 -16.67 -3.91 7.88
N GLU A 63 -15.48 -3.41 7.61
CA GLU A 63 -15.23 -2.33 6.67
C GLU A 63 -14.59 -2.84 5.37
N PRO A 64 -14.81 -2.15 4.23
CA PRO A 64 -14.13 -2.48 2.99
C PRO A 64 -12.60 -2.40 3.11
N ARG A 65 -11.92 -3.34 2.45
CA ARG A 65 -10.46 -3.38 2.33
C ARG A 65 -10.00 -2.49 1.17
N ASP A 66 -8.81 -1.94 1.26
CA ASP A 66 -8.24 -1.13 0.16
C ASP A 66 -6.93 -1.71 -0.36
N ALA A 67 -7.05 -2.59 -1.37
CA ALA A 67 -5.91 -3.19 -2.05
C ALA A 67 -5.02 -2.13 -2.72
N SER A 68 -5.58 -0.98 -3.12
CA SER A 68 -4.80 0.10 -3.72
C SER A 68 -3.83 0.74 -2.73
N ALA A 69 -4.25 0.91 -1.47
CA ALA A 69 -3.39 1.40 -0.41
C ALA A 69 -2.26 0.41 -0.11
N ALA A 70 -2.57 -0.89 -0.05
CA ALA A 70 -1.57 -1.93 0.15
C ALA A 70 -0.54 -1.97 -0.99
N ALA A 71 -0.98 -1.92 -2.24
CA ALA A 71 -0.11 -1.95 -3.41
C ALA A 71 0.84 -0.74 -3.44
N CYS A 72 0.32 0.47 -3.19
CA CYS A 72 1.11 1.69 -3.10
C CYS A 72 2.14 1.63 -1.96
N THR A 73 1.73 1.11 -0.80
CA THR A 73 2.63 0.91 0.35
C THR A 73 3.76 -0.05 0.01
N ALA A 74 3.47 -1.21 -0.57
CA ALA A 74 4.50 -2.19 -0.96
C ALA A 74 5.50 -1.60 -1.96
N SER A 75 5.00 -0.89 -2.99
CA SER A 75 5.87 -0.22 -3.97
C SER A 75 6.80 0.80 -3.29
N ALA A 76 6.28 1.61 -2.37
CA ALA A 76 7.08 2.58 -1.62
C ALA A 76 8.16 1.91 -0.75
N LEU A 77 7.81 0.80 -0.09
CA LEU A 77 8.72 0.08 0.80
C LEU A 77 9.89 -0.55 0.06
N TYR A 78 9.68 -1.11 -1.13
CA TYR A 78 10.79 -1.62 -1.94
C TYR A 78 11.79 -0.52 -2.30
N GLU A 79 11.33 0.69 -2.57
CA GLU A 79 12.24 1.81 -2.82
C GLU A 79 12.92 2.29 -1.54
N LEU A 80 12.17 2.39 -0.45
CA LEU A 80 12.68 2.85 0.85
C LEU A 80 13.76 1.93 1.39
N ASP A 81 13.63 0.61 1.18
CA ASP A 81 14.63 -0.39 1.56
C ASP A 81 15.98 -0.13 0.92
N GLY A 82 15.98 0.33 -0.33
CA GLY A 82 17.21 0.71 -1.04
C GLY A 82 17.92 1.93 -0.43
N TYR A 83 17.24 2.76 0.33
CA TYR A 83 17.82 3.92 1.01
C TYR A 83 18.17 3.66 2.47
N LEU A 84 17.44 2.78 3.12
CA LEU A 84 17.56 2.46 4.54
C LEU A 84 17.57 0.93 4.77
N PRO A 85 18.61 0.23 4.28
CA PRO A 85 18.67 -1.23 4.39
C PRO A 85 18.72 -1.68 5.85
N GLY A 86 18.19 -2.88 6.12
CA GLY A 86 18.21 -3.48 7.46
C GLY A 86 17.03 -3.08 8.36
N ASN A 87 16.04 -2.36 7.82
CA ASN A 87 14.82 -1.99 8.54
C ASN A 87 13.61 -2.89 8.22
N HIS A 88 13.83 -4.02 7.55
CA HIS A 88 12.80 -5.00 7.17
C HIS A 88 11.68 -4.45 6.26
N TYR A 89 11.96 -3.37 5.50
CA TYR A 89 10.98 -2.80 4.58
C TYR A 89 10.69 -3.76 3.42
N LYS A 90 11.73 -4.41 2.88
CA LYS A 90 11.57 -5.41 1.82
C LYS A 90 10.72 -6.59 2.28
N GLU A 91 11.00 -7.13 3.45
CA GLU A 91 10.25 -8.27 4.00
C GLU A 91 8.78 -7.90 4.25
N THR A 92 8.52 -6.67 4.70
CA THR A 92 7.15 -6.16 4.86
C THR A 92 6.45 -6.02 3.52
N ALA A 93 7.13 -5.45 2.53
CA ALA A 93 6.61 -5.35 1.16
C ALA A 93 6.32 -6.73 0.56
N ASP A 94 7.21 -7.71 0.76
CA ASP A 94 7.02 -9.09 0.29
C ASP A 94 5.74 -9.71 0.85
N LYS A 95 5.46 -9.54 2.14
CA LYS A 95 4.21 -10.02 2.77
C LYS A 95 2.97 -9.37 2.18
N ILE A 96 2.99 -8.04 1.96
CA ILE A 96 1.89 -7.33 1.31
C ILE A 96 1.67 -7.87 -0.11
N MET A 97 2.74 -8.05 -0.88
CA MET A 97 2.65 -8.54 -2.26
C MET A 97 2.20 -10.00 -2.33
N GLU A 98 2.53 -10.83 -1.34
CA GLU A 98 2.01 -12.20 -1.20
C GLU A 98 0.49 -12.17 -0.98
N SER A 99 0.00 -11.33 -0.06
CA SER A 99 -1.43 -11.15 0.18
C SER A 99 -2.16 -10.69 -1.07
N LEU A 100 -1.66 -9.64 -1.74
CA LEU A 100 -2.25 -9.11 -2.97
C LEU A 100 -2.21 -10.10 -4.14
N GLY A 101 -1.19 -10.97 -4.20
CA GLY A 101 -1.06 -12.03 -5.19
C GLY A 101 -1.95 -13.24 -4.93
N SER A 102 -2.55 -13.35 -3.75
CA SER A 102 -3.44 -14.46 -3.37
C SER A 102 -4.80 -14.38 -4.06
N PRO A 103 -5.57 -15.48 -4.10
CA PRO A 103 -6.94 -15.46 -4.62
C PRO A 103 -7.90 -14.53 -3.87
N ALA A 104 -7.54 -14.05 -2.67
CA ALA A 104 -8.35 -13.11 -1.92
C ALA A 104 -8.39 -11.71 -2.57
N TYR A 105 -7.31 -11.32 -3.26
CA TYR A 105 -7.19 -9.99 -3.87
C TYR A 105 -6.90 -10.03 -5.37
N ARG A 106 -6.29 -11.09 -5.87
CA ARG A 106 -5.99 -11.21 -7.30
C ARG A 106 -7.14 -11.89 -8.05
N ALA A 107 -7.70 -11.17 -9.01
CA ALA A 107 -8.76 -11.68 -9.87
C ALA A 107 -8.28 -12.85 -10.78
N LYS A 108 -9.21 -13.73 -11.14
CA LYS A 108 -8.97 -14.71 -12.20
C LYS A 108 -8.88 -13.99 -13.54
N VAL A 109 -8.00 -14.48 -14.42
CA VAL A 109 -7.85 -13.95 -15.79
C VAL A 109 -9.20 -13.97 -16.52
N GLY A 110 -9.53 -12.84 -17.15
CA GLY A 110 -10.79 -12.67 -17.88
C GLY A 110 -12.00 -12.30 -17.01
N THR A 111 -11.78 -12.05 -15.72
CA THR A 111 -12.83 -11.53 -14.80
C THR A 111 -12.49 -10.12 -14.34
N ASN A 112 -13.29 -9.55 -13.43
CA ASN A 112 -13.02 -8.26 -12.77
C ASN A 112 -12.78 -7.09 -13.78
N GLY A 113 -13.45 -7.09 -14.94
CA GLY A 113 -13.24 -6.07 -15.97
C GLY A 113 -11.80 -6.05 -16.54
N ASN A 114 -11.06 -7.15 -16.42
CA ASN A 114 -9.64 -7.31 -16.75
C ASN A 114 -8.67 -6.54 -15.84
N PHE A 115 -9.12 -6.02 -14.71
CA PHE A 115 -8.22 -5.52 -13.67
C PHE A 115 -7.59 -6.69 -12.89
N ILE A 116 -6.36 -6.48 -12.41
CA ILE A 116 -5.59 -7.50 -11.69
C ILE A 116 -6.09 -7.62 -10.24
N LEU A 117 -6.24 -6.50 -9.55
CA LEU A 117 -6.63 -6.47 -8.15
C LEU A 117 -8.12 -6.18 -7.97
N MET A 118 -8.70 -6.87 -7.00
CA MET A 118 -10.04 -6.65 -6.46
C MET A 118 -9.95 -5.83 -5.16
N HIS A 119 -11.10 -5.43 -4.64
CA HIS A 119 -11.26 -4.91 -3.27
C HIS A 119 -10.48 -3.63 -2.99
N SER A 120 -10.69 -2.61 -3.82
CA SER A 120 -10.20 -1.26 -3.56
C SER A 120 -11.35 -0.29 -3.26
N VAL A 121 -11.03 0.83 -2.62
CA VAL A 121 -11.99 1.88 -2.27
C VAL A 121 -11.53 3.23 -2.81
N GLY A 122 -12.34 3.84 -3.68
CA GLY A 122 -12.09 5.19 -4.18
C GLY A 122 -12.45 6.25 -3.14
N SER A 123 -13.73 6.35 -2.76
CA SER A 123 -14.17 7.35 -1.78
C SER A 123 -15.46 6.95 -1.04
N ILE A 124 -15.34 6.53 0.20
CA ILE A 124 -16.47 6.28 1.10
C ILE A 124 -17.29 7.57 1.35
N PRO A 125 -16.68 8.73 1.67
CA PRO A 125 -17.45 9.95 1.93
C PRO A 125 -18.33 10.40 0.76
N HIS A 126 -17.95 10.04 -0.48
CA HIS A 126 -18.73 10.37 -1.67
C HIS A 126 -19.63 9.21 -2.14
N GLY A 127 -19.62 8.07 -1.46
CA GLY A 127 -20.36 6.88 -1.86
C GLY A 127 -19.96 6.31 -3.21
N GLN A 128 -18.68 6.47 -3.62
CA GLN A 128 -18.19 6.09 -4.94
C GLN A 128 -17.04 5.12 -4.85
N GLU A 129 -16.99 4.21 -5.83
CA GLU A 129 -15.91 3.25 -5.98
C GLU A 129 -15.64 2.45 -4.70
N ILE A 130 -16.69 1.86 -4.12
CA ILE A 130 -16.61 1.06 -2.90
C ILE A 130 -16.52 -0.41 -3.28
N ASP A 131 -15.46 -1.08 -2.84
CA ASP A 131 -15.17 -2.49 -3.12
C ASP A 131 -15.13 -2.80 -4.64
N VAL A 132 -14.34 -2.04 -5.38
CA VAL A 132 -14.21 -2.13 -6.84
C VAL A 132 -12.75 -2.24 -7.27
N PRO A 133 -12.46 -2.69 -8.51
CA PRO A 133 -11.12 -2.58 -9.07
C PRO A 133 -10.79 -1.12 -9.39
N LEU A 134 -9.53 -0.73 -9.19
CA LEU A 134 -9.03 0.60 -9.51
C LEU A 134 -7.73 0.50 -10.31
N ASN A 135 -7.60 1.30 -11.37
CA ASN A 135 -6.45 1.26 -12.27
C ASN A 135 -5.12 1.57 -11.57
N TYR A 136 -5.12 2.47 -10.60
CA TYR A 136 -3.92 2.80 -9.84
C TYR A 136 -3.55 1.70 -8.82
N ALA A 137 -4.48 0.84 -8.40
CA ALA A 137 -4.15 -0.36 -7.64
C ALA A 137 -3.27 -1.30 -8.47
N ASP A 138 -3.67 -1.56 -9.70
CA ASP A 138 -2.89 -2.37 -10.64
C ASP A 138 -1.55 -1.71 -10.99
N TYR A 139 -1.53 -0.38 -11.18
CA TYR A 139 -0.29 0.34 -11.44
C TYR A 139 0.74 0.12 -10.33
N TYR A 140 0.37 0.37 -9.07
CA TYR A 140 1.30 0.20 -7.96
C TYR A 140 1.66 -1.26 -7.69
N PHE A 141 0.75 -2.20 -7.94
CA PHE A 141 1.05 -3.62 -7.85
C PHE A 141 2.13 -4.03 -8.85
N LEU A 142 1.99 -3.63 -10.12
CA LEU A 142 2.98 -3.91 -11.17
C LEU A 142 4.31 -3.20 -10.90
N GLU A 143 4.27 -1.93 -10.46
CA GLU A 143 5.47 -1.20 -10.06
C GLU A 143 6.19 -1.90 -8.89
N GLY A 144 5.44 -2.37 -7.90
CA GLY A 144 5.98 -3.16 -6.78
C GLY A 144 6.69 -4.42 -7.25
N LEU A 145 6.08 -5.19 -8.16
CA LEU A 145 6.71 -6.38 -8.76
C LEU A 145 8.01 -6.03 -9.52
N MET A 146 8.02 -4.92 -10.26
CA MET A 146 9.20 -4.47 -10.96
C MET A 146 10.33 -4.06 -9.99
N ARG A 147 10.00 -3.31 -8.94
CA ARG A 147 10.96 -2.89 -7.91
C ARG A 147 11.53 -4.09 -7.15
N LYS A 148 10.69 -5.06 -6.78
CA LYS A 148 11.12 -6.32 -6.17
C LYS A 148 12.13 -7.04 -7.07
N ARG A 149 11.77 -7.28 -8.31
CA ARG A 149 12.66 -7.93 -9.30
C ARG A 149 14.00 -7.22 -9.43
N ASP A 150 14.02 -5.88 -9.41
CA ASP A 150 15.25 -5.11 -9.59
C ASP A 150 16.12 -5.10 -8.32
N LEU A 151 15.53 -5.29 -7.13
CA LEU A 151 16.28 -5.54 -5.89
C LEU A 151 16.92 -6.94 -5.86
N GLU A 152 16.23 -7.95 -6.40
CA GLU A 152 16.72 -9.35 -6.44
C GLU A 152 17.85 -9.58 -7.45
N LYS A 153 18.11 -8.63 -8.34
CA LYS A 153 19.20 -8.67 -9.31
C LYS A 153 20.53 -8.07 -8.82
N LYS A 154 20.50 -7.41 -7.67
CA LYS A 154 21.68 -6.79 -7.05
C LYS A 154 22.37 -7.73 -6.10
#